data_c918ac6c13d35cad47819675906b395f
#
_entry.id   c918ac6c13d35cad47819675906b395f
#
_cell.length_a   1.000
_cell.length_b   1.000
_cell.length_c   1.000
_cell.angle_alpha   90.00
_cell.angle_beta   90.00
_cell.angle_gamma   90.00
#
_symmetry.space_group_name_H-M   'P 1'
#
loop_
_entity.id
_entity.type
_entity.pdbx_description
1 polymer ?
#
loop_
_entity_poly.entity_id
_entity_poly.type
_entity_poly.pdbx_seq_one_letter_code
_entity_poly.pdbx_strand_id
1 'polypeptide(L)'
;DYVVVSRWLKDLVAHFDDPTTAVVQCPQAHRTWSRQVFRRMMNFEYDGFFRIGMHHRNERNAIIQHGTMTLVRAEALKANGNWSEWCICEDAELGLRLMNAGYSTRYVDEVMGRGLTPDTFYAFKKQRRRWAQGAMQILKGHVRTLFGRSNVDAGQRYHFIAGWFSWIGDALHLLFAF
;
A
#
# COMPACT_ATOMS: atom_id res chain seq x y z
N ASP A 1 6.24 15.22 1.51
CA ASP A 1 6.52 15.30 2.95
C ASP A 1 5.22 15.30 3.73
N TYR A 2 5.11 14.41 4.71
CA TYR A 2 3.97 14.32 5.60
C TYR A 2 4.21 15.06 6.90
N VAL A 3 3.20 15.77 7.38
CA VAL A 3 3.15 16.34 8.73
C VAL A 3 2.21 15.46 9.53
N VAL A 4 2.75 14.80 10.53
CA VAL A 4 2.01 13.87 11.39
C VAL A 4 1.49 14.59 12.64
N VAL A 5 0.40 14.08 13.23
CA VAL A 5 -0.08 14.53 14.54
C VAL A 5 0.85 14.04 15.65
N SER A 6 1.00 14.81 16.71
CA SER A 6 1.94 14.48 17.80
C SER A 6 1.66 13.15 18.51
N ARG A 7 0.41 12.71 18.51
CA ARG A 7 -0.03 11.44 19.13
C ARG A 7 0.12 10.21 18.22
N TRP A 8 0.51 10.36 16.94
CA TRP A 8 0.54 9.30 15.94
C TRP A 8 1.21 8.01 16.43
N LEU A 9 2.43 8.11 16.93
CA LEU A 9 3.18 6.95 17.41
C LEU A 9 2.53 6.34 18.66
N LYS A 10 2.11 7.20 19.62
CA LYS A 10 1.50 6.77 20.87
C LYS A 10 0.21 5.98 20.64
N ASP A 11 -0.64 6.47 19.74
CA ASP A 11 -1.94 5.85 19.49
C ASP A 11 -1.80 4.54 18.70
N LEU A 12 -0.82 4.46 17.80
CA LEU A 12 -0.69 3.27 16.95
C LEU A 12 0.15 2.14 17.56
N VAL A 13 1.05 2.44 18.50
CA VAL A 13 1.91 1.41 19.08
C VAL A 13 1.12 0.32 19.83
N ALA A 14 -0.02 0.67 20.43
CA ALA A 14 -0.89 -0.28 21.11
C ALA A 14 -1.45 -1.40 20.20
N HIS A 15 -1.53 -1.15 18.89
CA HIS A 15 -1.95 -2.18 17.94
C HIS A 15 -0.92 -3.31 17.75
N PHE A 16 0.28 -3.15 18.30
CA PHE A 16 1.31 -4.18 18.31
C PHE A 16 1.34 -5.04 19.59
N ASP A 17 0.35 -4.92 20.46
CA ASP A 17 0.21 -5.81 21.64
C ASP A 17 0.03 -7.27 21.21
N ASP A 18 -0.63 -7.50 20.06
CA ASP A 18 -0.63 -8.80 19.41
C ASP A 18 0.73 -9.03 18.72
N PRO A 19 1.51 -10.05 19.15
CA PRO A 19 2.83 -10.34 18.59
C PRO A 19 2.79 -10.74 17.11
N THR A 20 1.65 -11.16 16.59
CA THR A 20 1.49 -11.50 15.17
C THR A 20 1.34 -10.27 14.30
N THR A 21 0.95 -9.12 14.84
CA THR A 21 0.82 -7.88 14.08
C THR A 21 2.19 -7.34 13.69
N ALA A 22 2.48 -7.31 12.39
CA ALA A 22 3.73 -6.78 11.85
C ALA A 22 3.59 -5.40 11.23
N VAL A 23 2.42 -5.02 10.76
CA VAL A 23 2.18 -3.74 10.08
C VAL A 23 0.92 -3.08 10.62
N VAL A 24 1.01 -1.78 10.93
CA VAL A 24 -0.12 -0.91 11.21
C VAL A 24 -0.11 0.23 10.22
N GLN A 25 -1.16 0.37 9.42
CA GLN A 25 -1.29 1.33 8.34
C GLN A 25 -2.44 2.30 8.62
N CYS A 26 -2.19 3.61 8.48
CA CYS A 26 -3.21 4.65 8.46
C CYS A 26 -3.45 5.18 7.04
N PRO A 27 -4.59 5.88 6.80
CA PRO A 27 -4.85 6.48 5.50
C PRO A 27 -3.83 7.58 5.17
N GLN A 28 -3.50 7.68 3.90
CA GLN A 28 -2.77 8.82 3.37
C GLN A 28 -3.75 9.93 3.03
N ALA A 29 -3.75 10.99 3.81
CA ALA A 29 -4.53 12.19 3.55
C ALA A 29 -3.65 13.33 3.04
N HIS A 30 -4.27 14.31 2.39
CA HIS A 30 -3.55 15.40 1.77
C HIS A 30 -4.04 16.76 2.27
N ARG A 31 -3.15 17.75 2.20
CA ARG A 31 -3.43 19.18 2.46
C ARG A 31 -3.46 19.94 1.13
N THR A 32 -4.09 21.09 1.11
CA THR A 32 -4.13 22.01 -0.05
C THR A 32 -4.71 21.43 -1.36
N TRP A 33 -5.39 20.26 -1.29
CA TRP A 33 -5.96 19.60 -2.46
C TRP A 33 -7.19 20.31 -3.04
N SER A 34 -7.95 21.04 -2.21
CA SER A 34 -9.24 21.64 -2.62
C SER A 34 -9.12 22.82 -3.60
N ARG A 35 -7.94 23.43 -3.71
CA ARG A 35 -7.72 24.65 -4.49
C ARG A 35 -7.67 24.45 -6.01
N GLN A 36 -7.39 23.24 -6.49
CA GLN A 36 -7.23 22.93 -7.92
C GLN A 36 -7.98 21.65 -8.28
N VAL A 37 -8.66 21.67 -9.44
CA VAL A 37 -9.45 20.52 -9.92
C VAL A 37 -8.60 19.25 -10.01
N PHE A 38 -7.42 19.33 -10.60
CA PHE A 38 -6.50 18.19 -10.74
C PHE A 38 -6.13 17.57 -9.37
N ARG A 39 -5.79 18.40 -8.38
CA ARG A 39 -5.49 17.91 -7.02
C ARG A 39 -6.71 17.31 -6.33
N ARG A 40 -7.91 17.85 -6.59
CA ARG A 40 -9.15 17.27 -6.07
C ARG A 40 -9.39 15.86 -6.63
N MET A 41 -9.22 15.68 -7.94
CA MET A 41 -9.37 14.37 -8.58
C MET A 41 -8.41 13.34 -7.98
N MET A 42 -7.14 13.69 -7.83
CA MET A 42 -6.16 12.82 -7.18
C MET A 42 -6.53 12.49 -5.73
N ASN A 43 -6.97 13.48 -4.95
CA ASN A 43 -7.37 13.25 -3.57
C ASN A 43 -8.58 12.29 -3.48
N PHE A 44 -9.56 12.40 -4.37
CA PHE A 44 -10.69 11.48 -4.42
C PHE A 44 -10.26 10.04 -4.73
N GLU A 45 -9.27 9.85 -5.60
CA GLU A 45 -8.72 8.53 -5.86
C GLU A 45 -8.10 7.91 -4.59
N TYR A 46 -7.30 8.68 -3.86
CA TYR A 46 -6.74 8.25 -2.57
C TYR A 46 -7.82 7.97 -1.53
N ASP A 47 -8.82 8.86 -1.42
CA ASP A 47 -9.93 8.66 -0.49
C ASP A 47 -10.69 7.37 -0.80
N GLY A 48 -10.99 7.08 -2.07
CA GLY A 48 -11.62 5.84 -2.48
C GLY A 48 -10.79 4.60 -2.13
N PHE A 49 -9.49 4.66 -2.37
CA PHE A 49 -8.59 3.58 -2.03
C PHE A 49 -8.52 3.33 -0.52
N PHE A 50 -8.28 4.37 0.28
CA PHE A 50 -8.10 4.21 1.72
C PHE A 50 -9.42 3.99 2.46
N ARG A 51 -10.47 4.77 2.19
CA ARG A 51 -11.74 4.69 2.92
C ARG A 51 -12.63 3.51 2.53
N ILE A 52 -12.44 2.95 1.35
CA ILE A 52 -13.22 1.80 0.88
C ILE A 52 -12.31 0.59 0.72
N GLY A 53 -11.32 0.69 -0.13
CA GLY A 53 -10.49 -0.44 -0.51
C GLY A 53 -9.68 -1.05 0.64
N MET A 54 -9.18 -0.22 1.57
CA MET A 54 -8.36 -0.72 2.69
C MET A 54 -9.20 -1.38 3.78
N HIS A 55 -10.46 -1.01 3.97
CA HIS A 55 -11.37 -1.70 4.90
C HIS A 55 -11.56 -3.16 4.51
N HIS A 56 -11.93 -3.42 3.25
CA HIS A 56 -12.11 -4.79 2.76
C HIS A 56 -10.82 -5.62 2.83
N ARG A 57 -9.67 -4.98 2.60
CA ARG A 57 -8.37 -5.64 2.76
C ARG A 57 -8.05 -5.96 4.20
N ASN A 58 -8.41 -5.08 5.12
CA ASN A 58 -8.19 -5.29 6.55
C ASN A 58 -8.98 -6.50 7.07
N GLU A 59 -10.23 -6.68 6.64
CA GLU A 59 -11.08 -7.82 7.01
C GLU A 59 -10.48 -9.18 6.60
N ARG A 60 -9.62 -9.18 5.58
CA ARG A 60 -8.97 -10.38 5.03
C ARG A 60 -7.49 -10.48 5.36
N ASN A 61 -6.98 -9.64 6.27
CA ASN A 61 -5.55 -9.54 6.53
C ASN A 61 -4.71 -9.40 5.24
N ALA A 62 -5.19 -8.58 4.32
CA ALA A 62 -4.66 -8.43 2.96
C ALA A 62 -4.28 -6.99 2.63
N ILE A 63 -3.84 -6.23 3.64
CA ILE A 63 -3.41 -4.84 3.46
C ILE A 63 -2.19 -4.80 2.55
N ILE A 64 -2.28 -4.04 1.47
CA ILE A 64 -1.11 -3.66 0.68
C ILE A 64 -0.43 -2.54 1.44
N GLN A 65 0.75 -2.82 1.99
CA GLN A 65 1.52 -1.85 2.75
C GLN A 65 1.93 -0.68 1.85
N HIS A 66 1.85 0.53 2.40
CA HIS A 66 2.34 1.76 1.78
C HIS A 66 3.45 2.35 2.64
N GLY A 67 4.47 2.90 2.02
CA GLY A 67 5.65 3.43 2.71
C GLY A 67 5.41 4.67 3.57
N THR A 68 4.20 5.25 3.50
CA THR A 68 3.82 6.43 4.27
C THR A 68 2.65 6.14 5.20
N MET A 69 2.65 6.72 6.39
CA MET A 69 1.63 6.53 7.44
C MET A 69 1.52 5.07 7.88
N THR A 70 2.66 4.39 7.95
CA THR A 70 2.78 2.99 8.35
C THR A 70 3.80 2.82 9.47
N LEU A 71 3.54 1.89 10.37
CA LEU A 71 4.49 1.38 11.34
C LEU A 71 4.74 -0.11 11.04
N VAL A 72 5.99 -0.52 11.18
CA VAL A 72 6.42 -1.91 10.96
C VAL A 72 7.13 -2.42 12.20
N ARG A 73 6.78 -3.61 12.68
CA ARG A 73 7.48 -4.29 13.78
C ARG A 73 8.92 -4.59 13.37
N ALA A 74 9.88 -4.08 14.14
CA ALA A 74 11.30 -4.17 13.80
C ALA A 74 11.79 -5.64 13.75
N GLU A 75 11.32 -6.50 14.64
CA GLU A 75 11.67 -7.92 14.66
C GLU A 75 11.16 -8.64 13.40
N ALA A 76 9.91 -8.37 13.00
CA ALA A 76 9.32 -8.95 11.80
C ALA A 76 10.05 -8.47 10.53
N LEU A 77 10.39 -7.19 10.46
CA LEU A 77 11.19 -6.64 9.36
C LEU A 77 12.55 -7.36 9.24
N LYS A 78 13.28 -7.46 10.34
CA LYS A 78 14.61 -8.11 10.37
C LYS A 78 14.52 -9.61 10.03
N ALA A 79 13.56 -10.32 10.63
CA ALA A 79 13.35 -11.75 10.40
C ALA A 79 12.99 -12.07 8.94
N ASN A 80 12.41 -11.10 8.21
CA ASN A 80 12.04 -11.25 6.80
C ASN A 80 13.03 -10.56 5.84
N GLY A 81 14.28 -10.30 6.24
CA GLY A 81 15.35 -9.84 5.34
C GLY A 81 15.35 -8.35 5.05
N ASN A 82 14.74 -7.53 5.91
CA ASN A 82 14.68 -6.07 5.80
C ASN A 82 13.98 -5.57 4.51
N TRP A 83 14.22 -4.32 4.14
CA TRP A 83 13.70 -3.70 2.93
C TRP A 83 14.38 -4.25 1.69
N SER A 84 13.61 -4.51 0.64
CA SER A 84 14.13 -5.02 -0.64
C SER A 84 14.79 -3.90 -1.45
N GLU A 85 16.07 -4.06 -1.78
CA GLU A 85 16.79 -3.10 -2.63
C GLU A 85 16.51 -3.26 -4.13
N TRP A 86 16.01 -4.43 -4.55
CA TRP A 86 15.72 -4.74 -5.95
C TRP A 86 14.35 -4.24 -6.44
N CYS A 87 13.44 -3.89 -5.51
CA CYS A 87 12.07 -3.49 -5.81
C CYS A 87 11.85 -2.01 -5.49
N ILE A 88 11.31 -1.26 -6.45
CA ILE A 88 11.04 0.18 -6.27
C ILE A 88 9.81 0.46 -5.38
N CYS A 89 8.98 -0.57 -5.11
CA CYS A 89 7.87 -0.55 -4.15
C CYS A 89 8.18 -1.55 -3.03
N GLU A 90 9.26 -1.29 -2.32
CA GLU A 90 9.80 -2.10 -1.23
C GLU A 90 8.81 -2.31 -0.09
N ASP A 91 7.91 -1.33 0.09
CA ASP A 91 6.83 -1.35 1.07
C ASP A 91 5.78 -2.43 0.77
N ALA A 92 5.21 -2.42 -0.43
CA ALA A 92 4.25 -3.43 -0.86
C ALA A 92 4.89 -4.82 -0.98
N GLU A 93 6.14 -4.90 -1.39
CA GLU A 93 6.93 -6.14 -1.45
C GLU A 93 7.15 -6.73 -0.05
N LEU A 94 7.55 -5.91 0.92
CA LEU A 94 7.67 -6.33 2.31
C LEU A 94 6.33 -6.82 2.86
N GLY A 95 5.25 -6.10 2.61
CA GLY A 95 3.90 -6.49 3.02
C GLY A 95 3.54 -7.90 2.54
N LEU A 96 3.86 -8.26 1.29
CA LEU A 96 3.63 -9.60 0.76
C LEU A 96 4.50 -10.67 1.46
N ARG A 97 5.77 -10.38 1.74
CA ARG A 97 6.64 -11.30 2.50
C ARG A 97 6.13 -11.54 3.92
N LEU A 98 5.68 -10.48 4.60
CA LEU A 98 5.13 -10.57 5.95
C LEU A 98 3.84 -11.41 5.96
N MET A 99 2.93 -11.22 5.00
CA MET A 99 1.75 -12.08 4.84
C MET A 99 2.13 -13.54 4.61
N ASN A 100 3.10 -13.81 3.74
CA ASN A 100 3.58 -15.16 3.48
C ASN A 100 4.29 -15.79 4.70
N ALA A 101 4.87 -15.00 5.58
CA ALA A 101 5.45 -15.44 6.84
C ALA A 101 4.40 -15.64 7.96
N GLY A 102 3.12 -15.38 7.68
CA GLY A 102 2.01 -15.60 8.63
C GLY A 102 1.74 -14.42 9.57
N TYR A 103 2.33 -13.26 9.33
CA TYR A 103 2.04 -12.07 10.13
C TYR A 103 0.70 -11.45 9.75
N SER A 104 0.12 -10.75 10.72
CA SER A 104 -1.09 -9.96 10.53
C SER A 104 -0.75 -8.49 10.26
N THR A 105 -1.70 -7.83 9.59
CA THR A 105 -1.66 -6.41 9.29
C THR A 105 -2.91 -5.73 9.83
N ARG A 106 -2.83 -4.47 10.25
CA ARG A 106 -3.94 -3.68 10.78
C ARG A 106 -4.08 -2.38 10.01
N TYR A 107 -5.31 -2.07 9.63
CA TYR A 107 -5.66 -0.76 9.12
C TYR A 107 -6.42 0.03 10.19
N VAL A 108 -5.93 1.22 10.50
CA VAL A 108 -6.56 2.16 11.42
C VAL A 108 -7.08 3.34 10.59
N ASP A 109 -8.41 3.43 10.40
CA ASP A 109 -9.04 4.46 9.60
C ASP A 109 -9.12 5.80 10.36
N GLU A 110 -7.96 6.29 10.76
CA GLU A 110 -7.81 7.62 11.34
C GLU A 110 -6.71 8.40 10.63
N VAL A 111 -7.03 9.63 10.22
CA VAL A 111 -6.07 10.51 9.56
C VAL A 111 -5.08 11.04 10.58
N MET A 112 -3.91 10.41 10.64
CA MET A 112 -2.84 10.75 11.57
C MET A 112 -1.77 11.67 10.97
N GLY A 113 -1.89 12.02 9.70
CA GLY A 113 -0.99 12.95 9.03
C GLY A 113 -1.49 13.37 7.66
N ARG A 114 -0.92 14.46 7.14
CA ARG A 114 -1.29 15.02 5.84
C ARG A 114 -0.06 15.38 5.02
N GLY A 115 -0.01 14.88 3.80
CA GLY A 115 1.03 15.17 2.82
C GLY A 115 0.59 16.13 1.72
N LEU A 116 1.32 16.09 0.61
CA LEU A 116 1.00 16.83 -0.61
C LEU A 116 0.75 15.84 -1.74
N THR A 117 -0.28 16.13 -2.54
CA THR A 117 -0.45 15.46 -3.84
C THR A 117 0.58 15.99 -4.84
N PRO A 118 0.91 15.24 -5.90
CA PRO A 118 1.63 15.79 -7.04
C PRO A 118 0.96 17.09 -7.52
N ASP A 119 1.76 18.09 -7.84
CA ASP A 119 1.27 19.42 -8.25
C ASP A 119 1.09 19.55 -9.76
N THR A 120 1.71 18.65 -10.52
CA THR A 120 1.68 18.64 -11.99
C THR A 120 1.32 17.24 -12.52
N PHE A 121 0.75 17.21 -13.73
CA PHE A 121 0.51 15.95 -14.43
C PHE A 121 1.80 15.16 -14.67
N TYR A 122 2.91 15.83 -14.92
CA TYR A 122 4.21 15.18 -15.09
C TYR A 122 4.65 14.44 -13.81
N ALA A 123 4.55 15.09 -12.66
CA ALA A 123 4.87 14.47 -11.36
C ALA A 123 3.95 13.29 -11.05
N PHE A 124 2.65 13.41 -11.33
CA PHE A 124 1.68 12.33 -11.22
C PHE A 124 2.04 11.15 -12.12
N LYS A 125 2.29 11.39 -13.42
CA LYS A 125 2.70 10.34 -14.37
C LYS A 125 3.98 9.61 -13.91
N LYS A 126 4.97 10.35 -13.41
CA LYS A 126 6.22 9.78 -12.89
C LYS A 126 5.95 8.88 -11.67
N GLN A 127 5.08 9.30 -10.76
CA GLN A 127 4.68 8.51 -9.59
C GLN A 127 3.98 7.21 -10.02
N ARG A 128 2.99 7.30 -10.92
CA ARG A 128 2.23 6.14 -11.41
C ARG A 128 3.11 5.14 -12.15
N ARG A 129 4.03 5.63 -12.97
CA ARG A 129 5.02 4.78 -13.64
C ARG A 129 5.87 3.98 -12.64
N ARG A 130 6.32 4.62 -11.55
CA ARG A 130 7.06 3.93 -10.49
C ARG A 130 6.23 2.82 -9.85
N TRP A 131 4.98 3.09 -9.53
CA TRP A 131 4.11 2.10 -8.90
C TRP A 131 3.80 0.92 -9.83
N ALA A 132 3.50 1.18 -11.09
CA ALA A 132 3.32 0.14 -12.10
C ALA A 132 4.59 -0.70 -12.29
N GLN A 133 5.76 -0.07 -12.33
CA GLN A 133 7.04 -0.76 -12.41
C GLN A 133 7.27 -1.64 -11.18
N GLY A 134 7.04 -1.12 -9.97
CA GLY A 134 7.16 -1.89 -8.73
C GLY A 134 6.20 -3.07 -8.69
N ALA A 135 4.94 -2.89 -9.10
CA ALA A 135 3.97 -3.97 -9.21
C ALA A 135 4.46 -5.10 -10.12
N MET A 136 5.05 -4.76 -11.28
CA MET A 136 5.60 -5.77 -12.19
C MET A 136 6.88 -6.44 -11.64
N GLN A 137 7.70 -5.72 -10.88
CA GLN A 137 8.84 -6.30 -10.18
C GLN A 137 8.38 -7.32 -9.13
N ILE A 138 7.40 -6.96 -8.30
CA ILE A 138 6.81 -7.85 -7.29
C ILE A 138 6.20 -9.09 -7.96
N LEU A 139 5.43 -8.91 -9.03
CA LEU A 139 4.83 -10.01 -9.78
C LEU A 139 5.91 -11.02 -10.24
N LYS A 140 6.99 -10.53 -10.85
CA LYS A 140 8.09 -11.37 -11.32
C LYS A 140 8.85 -12.05 -10.18
N GLY A 141 9.15 -11.31 -9.12
CA GLY A 141 9.92 -11.82 -7.97
C GLY A 141 9.13 -12.82 -7.12
N HIS A 142 7.81 -12.66 -7.04
CA HIS A 142 6.94 -13.44 -6.16
C HIS A 142 5.88 -14.28 -6.89
N VAL A 143 6.12 -14.64 -8.15
CA VAL A 143 5.16 -15.45 -8.94
C VAL A 143 4.78 -16.76 -8.23
N ARG A 144 5.73 -17.42 -7.57
CA ARG A 144 5.48 -18.66 -6.82
C ARG A 144 4.64 -18.42 -5.55
N THR A 145 4.85 -17.30 -4.87
CA THR A 145 4.07 -16.89 -3.69
C THR A 145 2.63 -16.59 -4.08
N LEU A 146 2.43 -15.94 -5.21
CA LEU A 146 1.11 -15.49 -5.66
C LEU A 146 0.29 -16.59 -6.35
N PHE A 147 0.92 -17.48 -7.12
CA PHE A 147 0.24 -18.47 -7.95
C PHE A 147 0.60 -19.92 -7.62
N GLY A 148 1.59 -20.14 -6.76
CA GLY A 148 2.04 -21.47 -6.31
C GLY A 148 1.62 -21.79 -4.88
N ARG A 149 2.32 -22.76 -4.29
CA ARG A 149 2.18 -23.12 -2.87
C ARG A 149 2.87 -22.08 -2.00
N SER A 150 2.10 -21.45 -1.13
CA SER A 150 2.58 -20.47 -0.14
C SER A 150 1.59 -20.38 1.01
N ASN A 151 1.95 -19.65 2.07
CA ASN A 151 1.05 -19.40 3.20
C ASN A 151 0.06 -18.25 2.93
N VAL A 152 0.19 -17.55 1.80
CA VAL A 152 -0.75 -16.51 1.39
C VAL A 152 -2.07 -17.18 0.99
N ASP A 153 -3.16 -16.86 1.65
CA ASP A 153 -4.48 -17.43 1.36
C ASP A 153 -5.12 -16.87 0.07
N ALA A 154 -6.24 -17.45 -0.34
CA ALA A 154 -6.93 -17.05 -1.58
C ALA A 154 -7.47 -15.62 -1.53
N GLY A 155 -7.94 -15.16 -0.36
CA GLY A 155 -8.42 -13.79 -0.17
C GLY A 155 -7.28 -12.78 -0.26
N GLN A 156 -6.17 -13.05 0.39
CA GLN A 156 -4.97 -12.24 0.32
C GLN A 156 -4.43 -12.13 -1.12
N ARG A 157 -4.34 -13.26 -1.83
CA ARG A 157 -3.94 -13.30 -3.25
C ARG A 157 -4.86 -12.46 -4.11
N TYR A 158 -6.18 -12.64 -3.95
CA TYR A 158 -7.18 -11.85 -4.67
C TYR A 158 -6.97 -10.35 -4.46
N HIS A 159 -6.88 -9.89 -3.21
CA HIS A 159 -6.72 -8.47 -2.90
C HIS A 159 -5.39 -7.91 -3.39
N PHE A 160 -4.32 -8.71 -3.33
CA PHE A 160 -3.01 -8.28 -3.81
C PHE A 160 -3.01 -8.15 -5.34
N ILE A 161 -3.54 -9.15 -6.07
CA ILE A 161 -3.64 -9.13 -7.52
C ILE A 161 -4.63 -8.05 -7.99
N ALA A 162 -5.78 -7.91 -7.31
CA ALA A 162 -6.76 -6.87 -7.63
C ALA A 162 -6.19 -5.45 -7.52
N GLY A 163 -5.20 -5.23 -6.65
CA GLY A 163 -4.46 -3.98 -6.58
C GLY A 163 -3.70 -3.63 -7.87
N TRP A 164 -3.42 -4.61 -8.74
CA TRP A 164 -2.76 -4.40 -10.03
C TRP A 164 -3.71 -4.28 -11.21
N PHE A 165 -5.01 -4.60 -11.02
CA PHE A 165 -5.98 -4.51 -12.13
C PHE A 165 -6.10 -3.11 -12.71
N SER A 166 -5.88 -2.07 -11.93
CA SER A 166 -5.83 -0.71 -12.45
C SER A 166 -4.77 -0.56 -13.53
N TRP A 167 -3.56 -1.07 -13.30
CA TRP A 167 -2.45 -1.00 -14.26
C TRP A 167 -2.67 -1.85 -15.50
N ILE A 168 -3.26 -3.03 -15.31
CA ILE A 168 -3.62 -3.94 -16.41
C ILE A 168 -4.77 -3.35 -17.21
N GLY A 169 -5.78 -2.80 -16.53
CA GLY A 169 -6.93 -2.15 -17.15
C GLY A 169 -6.52 -0.96 -18.01
N ASP A 170 -5.62 -0.11 -17.53
CA ASP A 170 -5.09 1.01 -18.29
C ASP A 170 -4.37 0.56 -19.56
N ALA A 171 -3.57 -0.50 -19.49
CA ALA A 171 -2.89 -1.08 -20.64
C ALA A 171 -3.86 -1.69 -21.64
N LEU A 172 -4.88 -2.41 -21.17
CA LEU A 172 -5.93 -2.98 -22.03
C LEU A 172 -6.79 -1.90 -22.67
N HIS A 173 -7.13 -0.84 -21.93
CA HIS A 173 -7.90 0.29 -22.46
C HIS A 173 -7.20 0.94 -23.64
N LEU A 174 -5.87 1.09 -23.56
CA LEU A 174 -5.09 1.58 -24.70
C LEU A 174 -5.22 0.69 -25.93
N LEU A 175 -5.22 -0.65 -25.77
CA LEU A 175 -5.40 -1.60 -26.87
C LEU A 175 -6.81 -1.58 -27.48
N PHE A 176 -7.83 -1.24 -26.67
CA PHE A 176 -9.20 -1.13 -27.15
C PHE A 176 -9.50 0.22 -27.82
N ALA A 177 -8.70 1.25 -27.54
CA ALA A 177 -8.91 2.59 -28.08
C ALA A 177 -8.29 2.78 -29.49
N PHE A 178 -7.51 1.81 -29.97
CA PHE A 178 -6.82 1.79 -31.26
C PHE A 178 -7.11 0.50 -32.04
#